data_c6a2d526e1ce919b4364921685c4de1b
#
_entry.id   c6a2d526e1ce919b4364921685c4de1b
#
_cell.length_a   1.000
_cell.length_b   1.000
_cell.length_c   1.000
_cell.angle_alpha   90.00
_cell.angle_beta   90.00
_cell.angle_gamma   90.00
#
_symmetry.space_group_name_H-M   'P 1'
#
loop_
_entity.id
_entity.type
_entity.pdbx_description
1 polymer ?
#
loop_
_entity_poly.entity_id
_entity_poly.type
_entity_poly.pdbx_seq_one_letter_code
_entity_poly.pdbx_strand_id
1 'polypeptide(L)'
;MIIIPDGLSYDKKVRTGSLSVRNVAFTSVRNNWIHKERFLYANEFIFVTDGTVHIKADGRVYDIEKNEFLILPQFSVLSSDRPSESSCAFYSVTFEGNIDVLNKKERIKQRLSGNIVFIYDLMKKLWTRYRPEVRDNAELDALFLTLAYELRAAADCMTDAGVPMQKMLDYIHDHINSPVDISDLCGEFNYSPDYISKMFSKTYGITVKKYINQVKMAAAKQLLVTSHLSVEQVGSAVGFDNVHLFYKYFRYHEKITPSEYRKLNR
;
A
#
# COMPACT_ATOMS: atom_id res chain seq x y z
N MET A 1 -22.65 -6.33 10.29
CA MET A 1 -22.27 -5.19 11.16
C MET A 1 -21.63 -5.79 12.40
N ILE A 2 -20.29 -5.97 12.38
CA ILE A 2 -19.56 -6.46 13.55
C ILE A 2 -19.30 -5.22 14.41
N ILE A 3 -19.94 -5.19 15.58
CA ILE A 3 -19.66 -4.21 16.63
C ILE A 3 -18.30 -4.61 17.22
N ILE A 4 -17.24 -3.93 16.82
CA ILE A 4 -15.97 -3.95 17.54
C ILE A 4 -16.21 -3.12 18.79
N PRO A 5 -15.89 -3.62 20.00
CA PRO A 5 -16.09 -2.86 21.24
C PRO A 5 -15.37 -1.52 21.15
N ASP A 6 -15.97 -0.49 21.72
CA ASP A 6 -15.58 0.93 21.68
C ASP A 6 -14.08 1.16 21.62
N GLY A 7 -13.63 1.77 20.53
CA GLY A 7 -12.29 2.30 20.38
C GLY A 7 -11.54 1.93 19.11
N LEU A 8 -11.98 0.94 18.36
CA LEU A 8 -11.42 0.56 17.07
C LEU A 8 -12.55 0.24 16.10
N SER A 9 -13.31 1.27 15.74
CA SER A 9 -13.93 1.26 14.44
C SER A 9 -12.77 1.24 13.44
N TYR A 10 -12.67 0.22 12.64
CA TYR A 10 -12.10 0.35 11.30
C TYR A 10 -13.04 1.35 10.64
N ASP A 11 -12.67 2.62 10.82
CA ASP A 11 -13.63 3.70 10.68
C ASP A 11 -14.07 3.71 9.23
N LYS A 12 -15.37 3.49 8.99
CA LYS A 12 -16.00 3.84 7.71
C LYS A 12 -15.68 5.28 7.28
N LYS A 13 -15.15 6.13 8.16
CA LYS A 13 -14.61 7.46 7.86
C LYS A 13 -13.39 7.42 6.94
N VAL A 14 -12.59 6.34 6.89
CA VAL A 14 -11.56 6.19 5.84
C VAL A 14 -12.20 6.08 4.46
N ARG A 15 -13.46 5.66 4.38
CA ARG A 15 -14.25 5.68 3.12
C ARG A 15 -14.79 7.07 2.74
N THR A 16 -14.77 8.02 3.63
CA THR A 16 -15.22 9.40 3.38
C THR A 16 -14.04 10.36 3.41
N GLY A 17 -13.16 10.27 2.39
CA GLY A 17 -12.38 11.41 1.92
C GLY A 17 -11.35 12.07 2.86
N SER A 18 -11.02 11.52 4.02
CA SER A 18 -9.98 12.12 4.86
C SER A 18 -8.61 11.51 4.52
N LEU A 19 -7.80 12.27 3.81
CA LEU A 19 -6.38 12.01 3.62
C LEU A 19 -5.66 12.13 4.97
N SER A 20 -4.74 11.21 5.26
CA SER A 20 -3.86 11.32 6.42
C SER A 20 -2.44 10.88 6.08
N VAL A 21 -1.50 11.81 6.15
CA VAL A 21 -0.07 11.54 5.96
C VAL A 21 0.50 10.86 7.20
N ARG A 22 1.10 9.68 7.02
CA ARG A 22 1.66 8.84 8.09
C ARG A 22 3.16 8.95 8.21
N ASN A 23 3.85 9.08 7.09
CA ASN A 23 5.30 9.20 7.06
C ASN A 23 5.75 10.02 5.86
N VAL A 24 6.81 10.79 6.04
CA VAL A 24 7.51 11.51 4.97
C VAL A 24 9.00 11.28 5.13
N ALA A 25 9.65 10.78 4.08
CA ALA A 25 11.08 10.54 4.09
C ALA A 25 11.73 11.11 2.82
N PHE A 26 12.99 11.54 2.96
CA PHE A 26 13.89 11.81 1.85
C PHE A 26 15.03 10.80 1.92
N THR A 27 15.25 10.10 0.84
CA THR A 27 16.28 9.07 0.72
C THR A 27 17.27 9.50 -0.36
N SER A 28 18.56 9.53 -0.01
CA SER A 28 19.64 9.73 -0.98
C SER A 28 20.64 8.60 -0.79
N VAL A 29 20.88 7.84 -1.82
CA VAL A 29 21.68 6.62 -1.77
C VAL A 29 22.68 6.61 -2.91
N ARG A 30 23.76 5.86 -2.69
CA ARG A 30 24.77 5.61 -3.73
C ARG A 30 24.35 4.43 -4.60
N ASN A 31 25.16 4.11 -5.63
CA ASN A 31 24.98 2.92 -6.46
C ASN A 31 24.86 1.62 -5.63
N ASN A 32 24.34 0.58 -6.24
CA ASN A 32 24.08 -0.73 -5.63
C ASN A 32 23.03 -0.72 -4.50
N TRP A 33 22.21 0.32 -4.43
CA TRP A 33 21.10 0.31 -3.48
C TRP A 33 19.92 -0.52 -4.00
N ILE A 34 19.27 -1.22 -3.10
CA ILE A 34 18.11 -2.07 -3.39
C ILE A 34 17.01 -1.81 -2.35
N HIS A 35 15.79 -1.67 -2.83
CA HIS A 35 14.63 -1.63 -1.94
C HIS A 35 14.41 -3.02 -1.33
N LYS A 36 14.51 -3.14 -0.01
CA LYS A 36 14.17 -4.39 0.69
C LYS A 36 12.69 -4.69 0.50
N GLU A 37 12.38 -5.98 0.30
CA GLU A 37 11.01 -6.41 0.19
C GLU A 37 10.22 -6.04 1.45
N ARG A 38 9.11 -5.36 1.25
CA ARG A 38 8.18 -5.01 2.32
C ARG A 38 6.74 -4.94 1.81
N PHE A 39 5.83 -5.17 2.71
CA PHE A 39 4.41 -5.04 2.47
C PHE A 39 3.95 -3.62 2.84
N LEU A 40 3.16 -2.99 1.99
CA LEU A 40 2.64 -1.65 2.22
C LEU A 40 1.32 -1.71 3.00
N TYR A 41 1.29 -1.18 4.21
CA TYR A 41 0.07 -1.09 5.03
C TYR A 41 -0.77 0.16 4.74
N ALA A 42 -0.21 1.10 4.01
CA ALA A 42 -0.84 2.33 3.55
C ALA A 42 -0.39 2.61 2.11
N ASN A 43 -1.02 3.57 1.45
CA ASN A 43 -0.57 3.99 0.13
C ASN A 43 0.82 4.61 0.23
N GLU A 44 1.63 4.44 -0.82
CA GLU A 44 2.94 5.05 -0.89
C GLU A 44 3.10 5.85 -2.19
N PHE A 45 3.48 7.09 -2.03
CA PHE A 45 3.90 7.99 -3.09
C PHE A 45 5.42 8.06 -3.09
N ILE A 46 6.04 7.88 -4.25
CA ILE A 46 7.50 7.99 -4.46
C ILE A 46 7.74 9.00 -5.57
N PHE A 47 8.58 10.00 -5.32
CA PHE A 47 8.97 11.02 -6.28
C PHE A 47 10.49 11.08 -6.41
N VAL A 48 11.02 10.78 -7.60
CA VAL A 48 12.46 10.73 -7.86
C VAL A 48 12.97 12.11 -8.24
N THR A 49 13.96 12.58 -7.50
CA THR A 49 14.58 13.89 -7.67
C THR A 49 15.92 13.82 -8.39
N ASP A 50 16.57 12.65 -8.36
CA ASP A 50 17.83 12.41 -9.05
C ASP A 50 18.05 10.92 -9.32
N GLY A 51 18.68 10.59 -10.45
CA GLY A 51 18.95 9.21 -10.87
C GLY A 51 17.69 8.43 -11.26
N THR A 52 17.78 7.11 -11.14
CA THR A 52 16.69 6.16 -11.43
C THR A 52 16.48 5.22 -10.25
N VAL A 53 15.22 5.05 -9.83
CA VAL A 53 14.81 4.12 -8.77
C VAL A 53 14.11 2.93 -9.40
N HIS A 54 14.63 1.73 -9.13
CA HIS A 54 14.05 0.46 -9.62
C HIS A 54 13.09 -0.09 -8.57
N ILE A 55 11.82 -0.17 -8.92
CA ILE A 55 10.75 -0.68 -8.05
C ILE A 55 10.10 -1.90 -8.70
N LYS A 56 9.94 -2.96 -7.93
CA LYS A 56 9.08 -4.08 -8.26
C LYS A 56 7.90 -4.08 -7.28
N ALA A 57 6.70 -3.90 -7.80
CA ALA A 57 5.49 -3.92 -6.99
C ALA A 57 4.52 -4.96 -7.53
N ASP A 58 4.19 -5.96 -6.71
CA ASP A 58 3.29 -7.08 -7.04
C ASP A 58 3.59 -7.71 -8.41
N GLY A 59 4.87 -7.96 -8.68
CA GLY A 59 5.36 -8.59 -9.90
C GLY A 59 5.58 -7.65 -11.09
N ARG A 60 5.12 -6.39 -11.05
CA ARG A 60 5.43 -5.39 -12.07
C ARG A 60 6.70 -4.61 -11.73
N VAL A 61 7.50 -4.32 -12.74
CA VAL A 61 8.74 -3.55 -12.63
C VAL A 61 8.50 -2.12 -13.12
N TYR A 62 9.01 -1.16 -12.37
CA TYR A 62 8.94 0.26 -12.67
C TYR A 62 10.35 0.85 -12.55
N ASP A 63 10.83 1.46 -13.62
CA ASP A 63 12.01 2.31 -13.60
C ASP A 63 11.51 3.75 -13.50
N ILE A 64 11.72 4.37 -12.34
CA ILE A 64 11.24 5.71 -12.04
C ILE A 64 12.43 6.64 -12.19
N GLU A 65 12.39 7.46 -13.22
CA GLU A 65 13.45 8.41 -13.54
C GLU A 65 13.26 9.75 -12.81
N LYS A 66 14.27 10.59 -12.88
CA LYS A 66 14.18 11.97 -12.37
C LYS A 66 12.95 12.70 -12.90
N ASN A 67 12.26 13.38 -11.99
CA ASN A 67 10.99 14.08 -12.23
C ASN A 67 9.80 13.14 -12.56
N GLU A 68 9.93 11.87 -12.25
CA GLU A 68 8.83 10.94 -12.31
C GLU A 68 8.37 10.58 -10.89
N PHE A 69 7.10 10.22 -10.78
CA PHE A 69 6.56 9.68 -9.54
C PHE A 69 5.81 8.36 -9.77
N LEU A 70 5.73 7.60 -8.71
CA LEU A 70 4.95 6.36 -8.64
C LEU A 70 4.04 6.42 -7.42
N ILE A 71 2.77 6.03 -7.59
CA ILE A 71 1.85 5.78 -6.49
C ILE A 71 1.57 4.29 -6.44
N LEU A 72 1.77 3.71 -5.27
CA LEU A 72 1.46 2.33 -4.96
C LEU A 72 0.31 2.29 -3.97
N PRO A 73 -0.74 1.52 -4.26
CA PRO A 73 -1.83 1.35 -3.31
C PRO A 73 -1.36 0.58 -2.07
N GLN A 74 -2.08 0.79 -0.96
CA GLN A 74 -1.94 -0.06 0.21
C GLN A 74 -2.07 -1.53 -0.16
N PHE A 75 -1.43 -2.40 0.62
CA PHE A 75 -1.39 -3.85 0.44
C PHE A 75 -0.56 -4.36 -0.75
N SER A 76 0.16 -3.48 -1.45
CA SER A 76 1.17 -3.90 -2.42
C SER A 76 2.41 -4.49 -1.74
N VAL A 77 3.04 -5.45 -2.40
CA VAL A 77 4.38 -5.93 -2.02
C VAL A 77 5.41 -5.15 -2.83
N LEU A 78 6.19 -4.34 -2.13
CA LEU A 78 7.23 -3.49 -2.72
C LEU A 78 8.60 -4.10 -2.52
N SER A 79 9.40 -4.14 -3.58
CA SER A 79 10.82 -4.55 -3.57
C SER A 79 11.56 -3.86 -4.73
N SER A 80 12.82 -4.19 -4.95
CA SER A 80 13.50 -3.93 -6.22
C SER A 80 13.78 -5.24 -6.95
N ASP A 81 13.79 -5.22 -8.26
CA ASP A 81 14.19 -6.35 -9.09
C ASP A 81 15.71 -6.37 -9.33
N ARG A 82 16.35 -5.21 -9.24
CA ARG A 82 17.79 -5.01 -9.39
C ARG A 82 18.27 -3.81 -8.58
N PRO A 83 19.57 -3.74 -8.26
CA PRO A 83 20.15 -2.57 -7.59
C PRO A 83 20.20 -1.34 -8.52
N SER A 84 20.26 -0.16 -7.92
CA SER A 84 20.50 1.07 -8.63
C SER A 84 21.89 1.08 -9.26
N GLU A 85 21.98 1.44 -10.55
CA GLU A 85 23.24 1.49 -11.30
C GLU A 85 24.06 2.74 -10.93
N SER A 86 23.41 3.80 -10.50
CA SER A 86 24.00 5.09 -10.09
C SER A 86 23.41 5.55 -8.76
N SER A 87 23.93 6.68 -8.26
CA SER A 87 23.28 7.36 -7.12
C SER A 87 21.86 7.77 -7.50
N CYS A 88 20.96 7.67 -6.56
CA CYS A 88 19.59 8.16 -6.73
C CYS A 88 19.09 8.86 -5.46
N ALA A 89 18.15 9.78 -5.66
CA ALA A 89 17.51 10.49 -4.57
C ALA A 89 16.00 10.61 -4.84
N PHE A 90 15.21 10.40 -3.79
CA PHE A 90 13.76 10.43 -3.88
C PHE A 90 13.10 10.81 -2.56
N TYR A 91 11.91 11.36 -2.66
CA TYR A 91 10.98 11.49 -1.56
C TYR A 91 10.01 10.32 -1.54
N SER A 92 9.62 9.89 -0.35
CA SER A 92 8.48 8.99 -0.17
C SER A 92 7.50 9.58 0.85
N VAL A 93 6.20 9.41 0.57
CA VAL A 93 5.11 9.79 1.46
C VAL A 93 4.20 8.57 1.63
N THR A 94 4.08 8.11 2.87
CA THR A 94 3.10 7.07 3.22
C THR A 94 1.84 7.76 3.72
N PHE A 95 0.67 7.39 3.18
CA PHE A 95 -0.59 8.04 3.51
C PHE A 95 -1.77 7.05 3.49
N GLU A 96 -2.76 7.34 4.32
CA GLU A 96 -4.06 6.66 4.33
C GLU A 96 -5.12 7.54 3.67
N GLY A 97 -6.22 6.91 3.27
CA GLY A 97 -7.32 7.60 2.59
C GLY A 97 -7.18 7.61 1.08
N ASN A 98 -8.15 8.26 0.45
CA ASN A 98 -8.30 8.33 -0.98
C ASN A 98 -7.99 9.75 -1.46
N ILE A 99 -7.15 9.88 -2.46
CA ILE A 99 -6.91 11.15 -3.12
C ILE A 99 -7.61 11.08 -4.49
N ASP A 100 -8.88 11.50 -4.54
CA ASP A 100 -9.70 11.46 -5.77
C ASP A 100 -9.03 12.14 -6.98
N VAL A 101 -8.16 13.10 -6.70
CA VAL A 101 -7.39 13.83 -7.70
C VAL A 101 -6.34 12.96 -8.37
N LEU A 102 -5.75 11.99 -7.63
CA LEU A 102 -4.82 10.99 -8.13
C LEU A 102 -5.50 9.65 -8.38
N ASN A 103 -6.81 9.59 -8.11
CA ASN A 103 -7.59 8.39 -8.14
C ASN A 103 -8.11 8.04 -9.52
N LYS A 104 -7.25 7.43 -10.24
CA LYS A 104 -7.71 6.15 -10.80
C LYS A 104 -7.06 5.11 -9.89
N LYS A 105 -7.79 4.16 -9.35
CA LYS A 105 -7.37 3.08 -8.44
C LYS A 105 -6.24 2.18 -9.00
N GLU A 106 -5.29 2.76 -9.70
CA GLU A 106 -4.22 2.11 -10.46
C GLU A 106 -2.88 2.64 -9.98
N ARG A 107 -1.87 1.79 -10.06
CA ARG A 107 -0.48 2.22 -9.90
C ARG A 107 -0.18 3.23 -10.98
N ILE A 108 0.15 4.43 -10.56
CA ILE A 108 0.38 5.55 -11.46
C ILE A 108 1.87 5.83 -11.48
N LYS A 109 2.54 5.48 -12.58
CA LYS A 109 3.84 6.04 -12.93
C LYS A 109 3.61 7.18 -13.90
N GLN A 110 4.07 8.37 -13.56
CA GLN A 110 3.90 9.55 -14.41
C GLN A 110 5.16 10.42 -14.40
N ARG A 111 5.40 11.07 -15.54
CA ARG A 111 6.43 12.11 -15.69
C ARG A 111 5.79 13.48 -15.51
N LEU A 112 6.46 14.37 -14.80
CA LEU A 112 6.00 15.74 -14.63
C LEU A 112 6.40 16.60 -15.84
N SER A 113 5.42 17.28 -16.39
CA SER A 113 5.59 18.36 -17.36
C SER A 113 4.93 19.62 -16.80
N GLY A 114 5.67 20.57 -16.30
CA GLY A 114 5.05 21.79 -15.75
C GLY A 114 5.84 22.41 -14.60
N ASN A 115 5.15 22.91 -13.58
CA ASN A 115 5.75 23.67 -12.48
C ASN A 115 6.54 22.77 -11.48
N ILE A 116 7.58 22.13 -12.01
CA ILE A 116 8.45 21.21 -11.26
C ILE A 116 9.04 21.89 -10.02
N VAL A 117 9.44 23.17 -10.11
CA VAL A 117 10.04 23.90 -8.99
C VAL A 117 9.08 23.94 -7.80
N PHE A 118 7.81 24.22 -8.03
CA PHE A 118 6.80 24.29 -7.00
C PHE A 118 6.53 22.90 -6.37
N ILE A 119 6.56 21.84 -7.16
CA ILE A 119 6.44 20.45 -6.67
C ILE A 119 7.61 20.10 -5.75
N TYR A 120 8.83 20.45 -6.14
CA TYR A 120 10.02 20.26 -5.28
C TYR A 120 9.90 21.04 -3.96
N ASP A 121 9.39 22.27 -3.99
CA ASP A 121 9.17 23.07 -2.80
C ASP A 121 8.12 22.46 -1.87
N LEU A 122 7.02 21.94 -2.42
CA LEU A 122 6.01 21.22 -1.64
C LEU A 122 6.57 19.94 -0.99
N MET A 123 7.33 19.14 -1.73
CA MET A 123 7.99 17.95 -1.20
C MET A 123 8.97 18.29 -0.08
N LYS A 124 9.78 19.33 -0.28
CA LYS A 124 10.70 19.82 0.75
C LYS A 124 9.97 20.32 1.99
N LYS A 125 8.86 21.04 1.83
CA LYS A 125 8.02 21.49 2.95
C LYS A 125 7.43 20.30 3.70
N LEU A 126 6.86 19.32 3.01
CA LEU A 126 6.35 18.10 3.61
C LEU A 126 7.42 17.42 4.46
N TRP A 127 8.61 17.18 3.90
CA TRP A 127 9.70 16.53 4.61
C TRP A 127 10.22 17.35 5.80
N THR A 128 10.42 18.65 5.66
CA THR A 128 10.97 19.51 6.73
C THR A 128 9.99 19.75 7.87
N ARG A 129 8.68 19.62 7.63
CA ARG A 129 7.63 19.79 8.64
C ARG A 129 7.16 18.49 9.28
N TYR A 130 7.47 17.37 8.68
CA TYR A 130 7.11 16.07 9.25
C TYR A 130 7.76 15.85 10.61
N ARG A 131 6.95 15.42 11.59
CA ARG A 131 7.37 15.08 12.96
C ARG A 131 6.72 13.73 13.32
N PRO A 132 7.52 12.65 13.51
CA PRO A 132 6.99 11.31 13.78
C PRO A 132 6.12 11.22 15.04
N GLU A 133 6.38 12.07 16.02
CA GLU A 133 5.66 12.12 17.30
C GLU A 133 4.28 12.79 17.22
N VAL A 134 3.98 13.52 16.16
CA VAL A 134 2.71 14.22 15.97
C VAL A 134 1.75 13.33 15.18
N ARG A 135 0.68 12.86 15.84
CA ARG A 135 -0.29 11.94 15.24
C ARG A 135 -1.34 12.62 14.36
N ASP A 136 -1.69 13.87 14.66
CA ASP A 136 -2.65 14.66 13.89
C ASP A 136 -1.91 15.80 13.18
N ASN A 137 -1.77 15.66 11.88
CA ASN A 137 -0.97 16.53 11.03
C ASN A 137 -1.81 17.16 9.91
N ALA A 138 -2.90 17.85 10.28
CA ALA A 138 -3.77 18.52 9.31
C ALA A 138 -3.01 19.44 8.34
N GLU A 139 -1.88 20.02 8.79
CA GLU A 139 -1.00 20.81 7.92
C GLU A 139 -0.34 19.94 6.84
N LEU A 140 0.18 18.78 7.21
CA LEU A 140 0.81 17.86 6.24
C LEU A 140 -0.23 17.28 5.28
N ASP A 141 -1.41 16.96 5.79
CA ASP A 141 -2.52 16.47 4.98
C ASP A 141 -2.93 17.51 3.92
N ALA A 142 -3.04 18.79 4.32
CA ALA A 142 -3.32 19.88 3.41
C ALA A 142 -2.20 20.12 2.39
N LEU A 143 -0.94 20.08 2.82
CA LEU A 143 0.23 20.19 1.92
C LEU A 143 0.28 19.05 0.92
N PHE A 144 0.01 17.82 1.36
CA PHE A 144 0.04 16.65 0.48
C PHE A 144 -1.16 16.65 -0.49
N LEU A 145 -2.31 17.11 -0.05
CA LEU A 145 -3.46 17.32 -0.94
C LEU A 145 -3.17 18.38 -2.00
N THR A 146 -2.55 19.50 -1.62
CA THR A 146 -2.09 20.53 -2.56
C THR A 146 -1.11 19.94 -3.58
N LEU A 147 -0.12 19.17 -3.11
CA LEU A 147 0.81 18.47 -3.98
C LEU A 147 0.07 17.55 -4.96
N ALA A 148 -0.93 16.81 -4.51
CA ALA A 148 -1.71 15.91 -5.36
C ALA A 148 -2.44 16.65 -6.50
N TYR A 149 -2.99 17.83 -6.24
CA TYR A 149 -3.60 18.68 -7.26
C TYR A 149 -2.58 19.20 -8.27
N GLU A 150 -1.41 19.64 -7.80
CA GLU A 150 -0.33 20.09 -8.67
C GLU A 150 0.24 18.95 -9.54
N LEU A 151 0.42 17.77 -8.96
CA LEU A 151 0.85 16.58 -9.68
C LEU A 151 -0.12 16.21 -10.80
N ARG A 152 -1.43 16.29 -10.53
CA ARG A 152 -2.45 16.05 -11.55
C ARG A 152 -2.39 17.08 -12.69
N ALA A 153 -2.18 18.34 -12.36
CA ALA A 153 -2.07 19.40 -13.35
C ALA A 153 -0.80 19.29 -14.21
N ALA A 154 0.28 18.75 -13.60
CA ALA A 154 1.62 18.66 -14.21
C ALA A 154 1.89 17.29 -14.85
N ALA A 155 1.00 16.31 -14.74
CA ALA A 155 1.22 14.97 -15.25
C ALA A 155 0.70 14.80 -16.68
N ASP A 156 1.55 14.33 -17.58
CA ASP A 156 1.11 13.79 -18.86
C ASP A 156 0.53 12.41 -18.63
N CYS A 157 -0.78 12.30 -18.83
CA CYS A 157 -1.54 11.11 -18.47
C CYS A 157 -1.20 9.92 -19.39
N MET A 158 -0.33 9.02 -18.93
CA MET A 158 -0.17 7.68 -19.51
C MET A 158 -0.98 6.69 -18.66
N THR A 159 -2.22 6.41 -19.07
CA THR A 159 -3.08 5.43 -18.41
C THR A 159 -2.79 4.03 -18.97
N ASP A 160 -2.36 3.12 -18.09
CA ASP A 160 -2.30 1.69 -18.40
C ASP A 160 -3.63 1.04 -18.01
N ALA A 161 -4.29 0.38 -18.98
CA ALA A 161 -5.65 -0.16 -18.82
C ALA A 161 -5.65 -1.48 -18.01
N GLY A 162 -6.04 -1.39 -16.72
CA GLY A 162 -6.14 -2.53 -15.82
C GLY A 162 -7.44 -2.62 -15.01
N VAL A 163 -8.53 -2.09 -15.52
CA VAL A 163 -9.80 -1.89 -14.80
C VAL A 163 -10.40 -3.14 -14.12
N PRO A 164 -10.39 -4.36 -14.71
CA PRO A 164 -10.98 -5.51 -14.02
C PRO A 164 -10.21 -5.96 -12.79
N MET A 165 -8.87 -5.90 -12.84
CA MET A 165 -8.01 -6.38 -11.77
C MET A 165 -8.13 -5.55 -10.51
N GLN A 166 -8.15 -4.22 -10.63
CA GLN A 166 -8.25 -3.35 -9.46
C GLN A 166 -9.56 -3.56 -8.70
N LYS A 167 -10.68 -3.72 -9.40
CA LYS A 167 -11.97 -4.04 -8.79
C LYS A 167 -11.94 -5.34 -7.99
N MET A 168 -11.20 -6.35 -8.48
CA MET A 168 -11.02 -7.61 -7.75
C MET A 168 -10.18 -7.42 -6.49
N LEU A 169 -9.15 -6.58 -6.53
CA LEU A 169 -8.36 -6.24 -5.34
C LEU A 169 -9.22 -5.49 -4.32
N ASP A 170 -9.98 -4.49 -4.76
CA ASP A 170 -10.90 -3.75 -3.90
C ASP A 170 -11.90 -4.69 -3.22
N TYR A 171 -12.48 -5.63 -3.99
CA TYR A 171 -13.37 -6.65 -3.45
C TYR A 171 -12.70 -7.51 -2.36
N ILE A 172 -11.47 -7.99 -2.62
CA ILE A 172 -10.70 -8.76 -1.63
C ILE A 172 -10.47 -7.94 -0.36
N HIS A 173 -10.12 -6.65 -0.50
CA HIS A 173 -9.86 -5.78 0.65
C HIS A 173 -11.13 -5.45 1.44
N ASP A 174 -12.24 -5.22 0.74
CA ASP A 174 -13.52 -4.93 1.39
C ASP A 174 -14.09 -6.13 2.17
N HIS A 175 -13.69 -7.35 1.78
CA HIS A 175 -14.18 -8.60 2.36
C HIS A 175 -13.11 -9.36 3.17
N ILE A 176 -12.01 -8.69 3.55
CA ILE A 176 -10.89 -9.32 4.28
C ILE A 176 -11.33 -9.98 5.61
N ASN A 177 -12.40 -9.45 6.22
CA ASN A 177 -12.96 -9.93 7.49
C ASN A 177 -13.79 -11.22 7.35
N SER A 178 -13.91 -11.74 6.14
CA SER A 178 -14.66 -12.95 5.82
C SER A 178 -13.80 -13.96 5.07
N PRO A 179 -14.21 -15.23 5.01
CA PRO A 179 -13.59 -16.20 4.13
C PRO A 179 -13.82 -15.76 2.68
N VAL A 180 -12.78 -15.24 2.03
CA VAL A 180 -12.81 -14.88 0.61
C VAL A 180 -11.94 -15.84 -0.16
N ASP A 181 -12.44 -16.34 -1.28
CA ASP A 181 -11.70 -17.19 -2.20
C ASP A 181 -11.92 -16.81 -3.68
N ILE A 182 -11.40 -17.63 -4.59
CA ILE A 182 -11.52 -17.39 -6.02
C ILE A 182 -12.96 -17.53 -6.50
N SER A 183 -13.80 -18.34 -5.84
CA SER A 183 -15.20 -18.56 -6.20
C SER A 183 -16.01 -17.30 -6.00
N ASP A 184 -15.74 -16.55 -4.94
CA ASP A 184 -16.40 -15.27 -4.66
C ASP A 184 -16.09 -14.26 -5.75
N LEU A 185 -14.82 -14.20 -6.20
CA LEU A 185 -14.42 -13.34 -7.30
C LEU A 185 -15.08 -13.77 -8.63
N CYS A 186 -15.23 -15.08 -8.86
CA CYS A 186 -15.94 -15.58 -10.04
C CYS A 186 -17.40 -15.16 -10.03
N GLY A 187 -18.06 -15.26 -8.88
CA GLY A 187 -19.47 -14.85 -8.72
C GLY A 187 -19.66 -13.35 -8.92
N GLU A 188 -18.81 -12.52 -8.31
CA GLU A 188 -18.93 -11.06 -8.38
C GLU A 188 -18.61 -10.50 -9.77
N PHE A 189 -17.58 -11.04 -10.45
CA PHE A 189 -17.07 -10.45 -11.69
C PHE A 189 -17.46 -11.21 -12.95
N ASN A 190 -18.20 -12.32 -12.84
CA ASN A 190 -18.61 -13.18 -13.97
C ASN A 190 -17.43 -13.68 -14.84
N TYR A 191 -16.31 -14.02 -14.20
CA TYR A 191 -15.16 -14.63 -14.87
C TYR A 191 -14.94 -16.06 -14.41
N SER A 192 -14.35 -16.89 -15.29
CA SER A 192 -13.97 -18.26 -14.91
C SER A 192 -12.80 -18.28 -13.93
N PRO A 193 -12.67 -19.30 -13.06
CA PRO A 193 -11.54 -19.46 -12.15
C PRO A 193 -10.19 -19.47 -12.87
N ASP A 194 -10.12 -20.09 -14.05
CA ASP A 194 -8.92 -20.14 -14.87
C ASP A 194 -8.51 -18.76 -15.39
N TYR A 195 -9.49 -17.96 -15.82
CA TYR A 195 -9.22 -16.61 -16.30
C TYR A 195 -8.67 -15.73 -15.17
N ILE A 196 -9.33 -15.73 -14.00
CA ILE A 196 -8.89 -14.98 -12.84
C ILE A 196 -7.49 -15.43 -12.39
N SER A 197 -7.26 -16.75 -12.29
CA SER A 197 -5.95 -17.29 -11.91
C SER A 197 -4.84 -16.88 -12.85
N LYS A 198 -5.06 -16.98 -14.17
CA LYS A 198 -4.07 -16.56 -15.18
C LYS A 198 -3.82 -15.06 -15.14
N MET A 199 -4.87 -14.27 -14.99
CA MET A 199 -4.78 -12.82 -14.91
C MET A 199 -3.98 -12.39 -13.65
N PHE A 200 -4.28 -12.96 -12.47
CA PHE A 200 -3.53 -12.72 -11.25
C PHE A 200 -2.07 -13.12 -11.35
N SER A 201 -1.81 -14.35 -11.84
CA SER A 201 -0.44 -14.84 -12.00
C SER A 201 0.36 -14.01 -13.00
N LYS A 202 -0.25 -13.56 -14.08
CA LYS A 202 0.38 -12.69 -15.07
C LYS A 202 0.67 -11.30 -14.50
N THR A 203 -0.25 -10.75 -13.69
CA THR A 203 -0.16 -9.39 -13.18
C THR A 203 0.73 -9.29 -11.93
N TYR A 204 0.63 -10.27 -11.01
CA TYR A 204 1.27 -10.22 -9.70
C TYR A 204 2.34 -11.30 -9.47
N GLY A 205 2.49 -12.25 -10.40
CA GLY A 205 3.44 -13.36 -10.23
C GLY A 205 3.07 -14.34 -9.11
N ILE A 206 1.89 -14.20 -8.50
CA ILE A 206 1.40 -15.02 -7.39
C ILE A 206 -0.04 -15.46 -7.64
N THR A 207 -0.48 -16.49 -6.91
CA THR A 207 -1.88 -16.95 -6.98
C THR A 207 -2.81 -16.03 -6.20
N VAL A 208 -4.10 -15.98 -6.57
CA VAL A 208 -5.17 -15.28 -5.83
C VAL A 208 -5.13 -15.64 -4.34
N LYS A 209 -5.08 -16.94 -4.03
CA LYS A 209 -5.03 -17.45 -2.64
C LYS A 209 -3.82 -16.90 -1.88
N LYS A 210 -2.65 -16.86 -2.52
CA LYS A 210 -1.43 -16.32 -1.89
C LYS A 210 -1.59 -14.81 -1.62
N TYR A 211 -2.18 -14.08 -2.55
CA TYR A 211 -2.46 -12.65 -2.38
C TYR A 211 -3.40 -12.39 -1.20
N ILE A 212 -4.59 -13.06 -1.19
CA ILE A 212 -5.56 -12.95 -0.09
C ILE A 212 -4.89 -13.21 1.25
N ASN A 213 -4.10 -14.27 1.34
CA ASN A 213 -3.39 -14.62 2.56
C ASN A 213 -2.36 -13.57 2.98
N GLN A 214 -1.63 -12.95 2.04
CA GLN A 214 -0.71 -11.85 2.35
C GLN A 214 -1.46 -10.65 2.93
N VAL A 215 -2.60 -10.28 2.33
CA VAL A 215 -3.44 -9.18 2.81
C VAL A 215 -3.97 -9.47 4.23
N LYS A 216 -4.48 -10.69 4.48
CA LYS A 216 -4.93 -11.11 5.82
C LYS A 216 -3.81 -11.07 6.87
N MET A 217 -2.60 -11.54 6.51
CA MET A 217 -1.45 -11.51 7.41
C MET A 217 -0.99 -10.08 7.73
N ALA A 218 -1.05 -9.20 6.74
CA ALA A 218 -0.74 -7.81 6.93
C ALA A 218 -1.67 -7.12 7.92
N ALA A 219 -2.98 -7.29 7.73
CA ALA A 219 -3.99 -6.78 8.64
C ALA A 219 -3.85 -7.39 10.06
N ALA A 220 -3.57 -8.68 10.15
CA ALA A 220 -3.32 -9.34 11.44
C ALA A 220 -2.13 -8.73 12.18
N LYS A 221 -1.00 -8.51 11.50
CA LYS A 221 0.20 -7.88 12.07
C LYS A 221 -0.10 -6.49 12.60
N GLN A 222 -0.82 -5.70 11.83
CA GLN A 222 -1.25 -4.37 12.26
C GLN A 222 -2.12 -4.44 13.51
N LEU A 223 -3.17 -5.26 13.52
CA LEU A 223 -4.07 -5.41 14.67
C LEU A 223 -3.34 -5.93 15.92
N LEU A 224 -2.39 -6.84 15.77
CA LEU A 224 -1.58 -7.34 16.89
C LEU A 224 -0.80 -6.23 17.59
N VAL A 225 -0.31 -5.25 16.85
CA VAL A 225 0.51 -4.14 17.37
C VAL A 225 -0.35 -2.99 17.88
N THR A 226 -1.39 -2.61 17.12
CA THR A 226 -2.14 -1.37 17.34
C THR A 226 -3.39 -1.55 18.20
N SER A 227 -3.86 -2.79 18.41
CA SER A 227 -5.11 -3.06 19.12
C SER A 227 -4.92 -3.87 20.41
N HIS A 228 -5.92 -3.80 21.31
CA HIS A 228 -6.00 -4.63 22.51
C HIS A 228 -6.76 -5.95 22.31
N LEU A 229 -7.12 -6.28 21.07
CA LEU A 229 -7.81 -7.52 20.74
C LEU A 229 -7.02 -8.75 21.17
N SER A 230 -7.68 -9.82 21.63
CA SER A 230 -7.02 -11.10 21.85
C SER A 230 -6.51 -11.66 20.52
N VAL A 231 -5.61 -12.63 20.57
CA VAL A 231 -5.09 -13.25 19.34
C VAL A 231 -6.20 -13.95 18.57
N GLU A 232 -7.15 -14.55 19.28
CA GLU A 232 -8.35 -15.15 18.70
C GLU A 232 -9.22 -14.11 17.98
N GLN A 233 -9.45 -12.97 18.64
CA GLN A 233 -10.21 -11.87 18.06
C GLN A 233 -9.52 -11.30 16.82
N VAL A 234 -8.18 -11.19 16.84
CA VAL A 234 -7.42 -10.79 15.64
C VAL A 234 -7.60 -11.81 14.52
N GLY A 235 -7.48 -13.12 14.82
CA GLY A 235 -7.69 -14.16 13.82
C GLY A 235 -9.08 -14.09 13.17
N SER A 236 -10.12 -13.92 13.99
CA SER A 236 -11.50 -13.74 13.49
C SER A 236 -11.67 -12.44 12.69
N ALA A 237 -11.09 -11.34 13.14
CA ALA A 237 -11.16 -10.04 12.46
C ALA A 237 -10.52 -10.03 11.07
N VAL A 238 -9.59 -10.95 10.81
CA VAL A 238 -8.97 -11.11 9.48
C VAL A 238 -9.50 -12.34 8.73
N GLY A 239 -10.69 -12.82 9.11
CA GLY A 239 -11.42 -13.86 8.40
C GLY A 239 -10.82 -15.26 8.51
N PHE A 240 -10.27 -15.62 9.66
CA PHE A 240 -9.96 -17.01 10.00
C PHE A 240 -11.05 -17.58 10.91
N ASP A 241 -11.81 -18.56 10.42
CA ASP A 241 -12.87 -19.24 11.19
C ASP A 241 -12.30 -20.09 12.32
N ASN A 242 -11.03 -20.48 12.22
CA ASN A 242 -10.37 -21.33 13.20
C ASN A 242 -9.05 -20.69 13.66
N VAL A 243 -9.01 -20.40 14.96
CA VAL A 243 -7.85 -19.78 15.61
C VAL A 243 -6.56 -20.63 15.48
N HIS A 244 -6.68 -21.97 15.54
CA HIS A 244 -5.52 -22.85 15.38
C HIS A 244 -4.94 -22.76 13.96
N LEU A 245 -5.80 -22.61 12.96
CA LEU A 245 -5.40 -22.40 11.58
C LEU A 245 -4.68 -21.06 11.43
N PHE A 246 -5.19 -20.00 12.08
CA PHE A 246 -4.54 -18.69 12.14
C PHE A 246 -3.15 -18.79 12.77
N TYR A 247 -3.01 -19.42 13.95
CA TYR A 247 -1.70 -19.61 14.60
C TYR A 247 -0.71 -20.36 13.72
N LYS A 248 -1.14 -21.49 13.13
CA LYS A 248 -0.31 -22.29 12.22
C LYS A 248 0.15 -21.48 11.02
N TYR A 249 -0.76 -20.73 10.42
CA TYR A 249 -0.52 -19.92 9.23
C TYR A 249 0.43 -18.76 9.56
N PHE A 250 0.16 -18.03 10.64
CA PHE A 250 1.00 -16.92 11.09
C PHE A 250 2.44 -17.38 11.39
N ARG A 251 2.58 -18.47 12.16
CA ARG A 251 3.91 -19.04 12.48
C ARG A 251 4.65 -19.55 11.24
N TYR A 252 3.93 -20.09 10.27
CA TYR A 252 4.55 -20.52 9.01
C TYR A 252 5.20 -19.35 8.25
N HIS A 253 4.52 -18.19 8.20
CA HIS A 253 4.98 -17.02 7.46
C HIS A 253 5.97 -16.16 8.25
N GLU A 254 5.68 -15.85 9.51
CA GLU A 254 6.48 -14.92 10.33
C GLU A 254 7.56 -15.62 11.17
N LYS A 255 7.58 -16.98 11.20
CA LYS A 255 8.50 -17.84 11.97
C LYS A 255 8.38 -17.71 13.49
N ILE A 256 7.51 -16.87 13.98
CA ILE A 256 7.16 -16.65 15.39
C ILE A 256 5.63 -16.71 15.56
N THR A 257 5.18 -16.88 16.79
CA THR A 257 3.74 -16.88 17.10
C THR A 257 3.16 -15.46 17.07
N PRO A 258 1.84 -15.29 16.87
CA PRO A 258 1.17 -13.99 16.97
C PRO A 258 1.42 -13.28 18.31
N SER A 259 1.45 -14.04 19.40
CA SER A 259 1.73 -13.49 20.75
C SER A 259 3.15 -12.97 20.88
N GLU A 260 4.13 -13.71 20.35
CA GLU A 260 5.55 -13.29 20.31
C GLU A 260 5.70 -12.05 19.42
N TYR A 261 5.06 -12.05 18.25
CA TYR A 261 5.08 -10.91 17.33
C TYR A 261 4.57 -9.64 18.03
N ARG A 262 3.44 -9.73 18.73
CA ARG A 262 2.88 -8.63 19.52
C ARG A 262 3.87 -8.11 20.56
N LYS A 263 4.52 -9.03 21.30
CA LYS A 263 5.47 -8.67 22.36
C LYS A 263 6.72 -7.96 21.83
N LEU A 264 7.18 -8.34 20.63
CA LEU A 264 8.38 -7.78 20.02
C LEU A 264 8.15 -6.42 19.34
N ASN A 265 6.89 -6.09 18.97
CA ASN A 265 6.57 -4.92 18.16
C ASN A 265 5.65 -3.90 18.86
N ARG A 266 5.34 -4.11 20.14
CA ARG A 266 4.70 -3.16 21.05
C ARG A 266 5.76 -2.51 21.93
#